data_aece6133b1a75820a828f4ec8860e108
#
_entry.id   aece6133b1a75820a828f4ec8860e108
#
_cell.length_a   1.000
_cell.length_b   1.000
_cell.length_c   1.000
_cell.angle_alpha   90.00
_cell.angle_beta   90.00
_cell.angle_gamma   90.00
#
_symmetry.space_group_name_H-M   'P 1'
#
loop_
_entity.id
_entity.type
_entity.pdbx_description
1 polymer ?
#
loop_
_entity_poly.entity_id
_entity_poly.type
_entity_poly.pdbx_seq_one_letter_code
_entity_poly.pdbx_strand_id
1 'polypeptide(L)'
;MTTPITSSSTDSQMHNDIMAAGSKDRPPMLAKGRYAQWRSRFLRYVDTKLNGEALRKCILSGPYIPTTVVVLAVAATDGSPAVPQHTAPETIHNMSADNKAHFQAEKEAIFLLLTGIGDDIYSTVDACQTANEMWIAIERLQQGIIEHSRC
;
A
#
# COMPACT_ATOMS: atom_id res chain seq x y z
N MET A 1 23.52 19.61 32.52
CA MET A 1 24.44 18.70 32.04
C MET A 1 24.54 18.73 30.57
N THR A 2 25.64 18.64 30.12
CA THR A 2 25.77 18.57 28.77
C THR A 2 25.76 17.22 28.32
N THR A 3 25.01 16.99 27.33
CA THR A 3 25.10 15.76 26.70
C THR A 3 26.40 15.67 26.02
N PRO A 4 27.16 14.69 26.30
CA PRO A 4 28.38 14.53 25.56
C PRO A 4 28.05 14.44 24.12
N ILE A 5 28.90 15.00 23.35
CA ILE A 5 28.72 14.91 21.95
C ILE A 5 28.87 13.48 21.57
N THR A 6 27.85 12.91 21.08
CA THR A 6 27.94 11.55 20.61
C THR A 6 28.67 11.52 19.31
N SER A 7 29.24 10.39 19.03
CA SER A 7 29.91 10.20 17.76
C SER A 7 28.89 10.25 16.63
N SER A 8 29.31 10.53 15.43
CA SER A 8 28.39 10.55 14.33
C SER A 8 27.70 9.22 14.15
N SER A 9 28.33 8.11 14.45
CA SER A 9 27.68 6.82 14.31
C SER A 9 26.54 6.66 15.28
N THR A 10 26.65 7.20 16.51
CA THR A 10 25.56 7.18 17.47
C THR A 10 24.42 8.05 17.00
N ASP A 11 24.71 9.24 16.49
CA ASP A 11 23.68 10.12 15.97
C ASP A 11 22.97 9.50 14.78
N SER A 12 23.70 8.85 13.90
CA SER A 12 23.13 8.19 12.76
C SER A 12 22.21 7.05 13.17
N GLN A 13 22.62 6.30 14.17
CA GLN A 13 21.81 5.21 14.65
C GLN A 13 20.51 5.72 15.28
N MET A 14 20.59 6.79 16.06
CA MET A 14 19.42 7.40 16.65
C MET A 14 18.45 7.89 15.58
N HIS A 15 18.98 8.53 14.55
CA HIS A 15 18.17 8.98 13.43
C HIS A 15 17.49 7.80 12.74
N ASN A 16 18.23 6.73 12.49
CA ASN A 16 17.67 5.54 11.84
C ASN A 16 16.58 4.91 12.68
N ASP A 17 16.75 4.88 14.00
CA ASP A 17 15.73 4.33 14.88
C ASP A 17 14.45 5.15 14.85
N ILE A 18 14.57 6.47 14.80
CA ILE A 18 13.42 7.35 14.70
C ILE A 18 12.70 7.12 13.38
N MET A 19 13.42 7.06 12.29
CA MET A 19 12.82 6.84 10.99
C MET A 19 12.19 5.47 10.87
N ALA A 20 12.82 4.46 11.46
CA ALA A 20 12.29 3.11 11.40
C ALA A 20 11.00 2.96 12.20
N ALA A 21 10.84 3.75 13.26
CA ALA A 21 9.62 3.68 14.05
C ALA A 21 8.44 4.33 13.34
N GLY A 22 8.71 5.26 12.41
CA GLY A 22 7.65 5.97 11.74
C GLY A 22 7.02 7.02 12.64
N SER A 23 5.97 7.64 12.16
CA SER A 23 5.22 8.62 12.92
C SER A 23 3.78 8.61 12.45
N LYS A 24 2.97 9.47 13.08
CA LYS A 24 1.58 9.61 12.68
C LYS A 24 1.43 9.96 11.20
N ASP A 25 2.35 10.77 10.68
CA ASP A 25 2.21 11.31 9.34
C ASP A 25 3.03 10.57 8.29
N ARG A 26 3.81 9.60 8.70
CA ARG A 26 4.61 8.87 7.74
C ARG A 26 4.85 7.45 8.23
N PRO A 27 4.97 6.51 7.28
CA PRO A 27 5.18 5.11 7.66
C PRO A 27 6.59 4.89 8.19
N PRO A 28 6.79 3.78 8.92
CA PRO A 28 8.13 3.37 9.29
C PRO A 28 9.00 3.16 8.06
N MET A 29 10.29 3.44 8.20
CA MET A 29 11.22 3.22 7.11
C MET A 29 12.01 1.95 7.35
N LEU A 30 12.21 1.20 6.26
CA LEU A 30 12.97 -0.04 6.31
C LEU A 30 14.44 0.26 6.51
N ALA A 31 14.99 -0.21 7.60
CA ALA A 31 16.41 -0.11 7.87
C ALA A 31 17.07 -1.43 7.58
N LYS A 32 18.32 -1.37 7.17
CA LYS A 32 19.08 -2.55 6.80
C LYS A 32 19.13 -3.54 7.95
N GLY A 33 18.82 -4.79 7.66
CA GLY A 33 18.85 -5.85 8.67
C GLY A 33 17.66 -5.86 9.61
N ARG A 34 16.67 -5.02 9.38
CA ARG A 34 15.53 -4.88 10.29
C ARG A 34 14.20 -5.14 9.59
N TYR A 35 14.20 -6.02 8.62
CA TYR A 35 13.00 -6.28 7.84
C TYR A 35 11.83 -6.78 8.70
N ALA A 36 12.08 -7.73 9.60
CA ALA A 36 10.99 -8.29 10.38
C ALA A 36 10.32 -7.23 11.25
N GLN A 37 11.11 -6.35 11.88
CA GLN A 37 10.57 -5.26 12.66
C GLN A 37 9.83 -4.27 11.79
N TRP A 38 10.39 -3.94 10.63
CA TRP A 38 9.76 -3.02 9.70
C TRP A 38 8.42 -3.56 9.22
N ARG A 39 8.38 -4.82 8.85
CA ARG A 39 7.16 -5.46 8.35
C ARG A 39 6.03 -5.32 9.37
N SER A 40 6.32 -5.66 10.60
CA SER A 40 5.34 -5.60 11.67
C SER A 40 4.88 -4.16 11.93
N ARG A 41 5.83 -3.24 12.01
CA ARG A 41 5.52 -1.83 12.27
C ARG A 41 4.77 -1.20 11.12
N PHE A 42 5.13 -1.54 9.89
CA PHE A 42 4.48 -0.98 8.71
C PHE A 42 3.02 -1.41 8.66
N LEU A 43 2.74 -2.68 8.89
CA LEU A 43 1.36 -3.16 8.89
C LEU A 43 0.56 -2.54 10.03
N ARG A 44 1.19 -2.36 11.17
CA ARG A 44 0.52 -1.68 12.28
C ARG A 44 0.21 -0.23 11.94
N TYR A 45 1.14 0.43 11.28
CA TYR A 45 0.92 1.80 10.83
C TYR A 45 -0.26 1.87 9.87
N VAL A 46 -0.31 0.95 8.91
CA VAL A 46 -1.43 0.88 7.97
C VAL A 46 -2.75 0.73 8.71
N ASP A 47 -2.77 -0.11 9.74
CA ASP A 47 -3.99 -0.35 10.51
C ASP A 47 -4.48 0.88 11.26
N THR A 48 -3.64 1.88 11.47
CA THR A 48 -4.07 3.13 12.12
C THR A 48 -4.83 4.06 11.18
N LYS A 49 -4.78 3.81 9.88
CA LYS A 49 -5.45 4.65 8.91
C LYS A 49 -6.95 4.36 8.88
N LEU A 50 -7.74 5.37 8.54
CA LEU A 50 -9.19 5.17 8.42
C LEU A 50 -9.52 4.11 7.40
N ASN A 51 -8.78 4.07 6.31
CA ASN A 51 -8.96 3.07 5.26
C ASN A 51 -7.94 1.93 5.40
N GLY A 52 -7.49 1.66 6.62
CA GLY A 52 -6.44 0.67 6.83
C GLY A 52 -6.77 -0.71 6.32
N GLU A 53 -8.02 -1.14 6.46
CA GLU A 53 -8.41 -2.45 5.98
C GLU A 53 -8.26 -2.55 4.46
N ALA A 54 -8.67 -1.51 3.75
CA ALA A 54 -8.54 -1.49 2.29
C ALA A 54 -7.07 -1.43 1.87
N LEU A 55 -6.27 -0.63 2.56
CA LEU A 55 -4.84 -0.56 2.29
C LEU A 55 -4.18 -1.91 2.51
N ARG A 56 -4.53 -2.59 3.59
CA ARG A 56 -3.96 -3.89 3.90
C ARG A 56 -4.32 -4.92 2.83
N LYS A 57 -5.54 -4.88 2.33
CA LYS A 57 -5.94 -5.76 1.23
C LYS A 57 -5.08 -5.51 -0.01
N CYS A 58 -4.86 -4.27 -0.36
CA CYS A 58 -4.03 -3.94 -1.53
C CYS A 58 -2.62 -4.49 -1.37
N ILE A 59 -2.04 -4.34 -0.17
CA ILE A 59 -0.67 -4.74 0.08
C ILE A 59 -0.53 -6.26 0.13
N LEU A 60 -1.40 -6.94 0.82
CA LEU A 60 -1.26 -8.37 1.08
C LEU A 60 -1.94 -9.25 0.04
N SER A 61 -2.98 -8.75 -0.61
CA SER A 61 -3.76 -9.58 -1.55
C SER A 61 -3.75 -9.06 -2.98
N GLY A 62 -3.45 -7.78 -3.17
CA GLY A 62 -3.44 -7.19 -4.49
C GLY A 62 -4.55 -6.18 -4.67
N PRO A 63 -4.52 -5.45 -5.80
CA PRO A 63 -5.50 -4.42 -6.05
C PRO A 63 -6.86 -5.01 -6.36
N TYR A 64 -7.90 -4.21 -6.18
CA TYR A 64 -9.22 -4.62 -6.58
C TYR A 64 -9.33 -4.56 -8.10
N ILE A 65 -9.77 -5.66 -8.69
CA ILE A 65 -9.94 -5.74 -10.14
C ILE A 65 -11.42 -5.58 -10.45
N PRO A 66 -11.83 -4.50 -11.13
CA PRO A 66 -13.24 -4.33 -11.48
C PRO A 66 -13.75 -5.48 -12.33
N THR A 67 -15.00 -5.86 -12.09
CA THR A 67 -15.63 -6.95 -12.81
C THR A 67 -16.85 -6.41 -13.53
N THR A 68 -17.77 -7.29 -13.90
CA THR A 68 -19.06 -6.86 -14.44
C THR A 68 -20.10 -6.97 -13.35
N VAL A 69 -21.09 -6.09 -13.40
CA VAL A 69 -22.18 -6.07 -12.44
C VAL A 69 -23.51 -6.17 -13.17
N VAL A 70 -24.51 -6.68 -12.47
CA VAL A 70 -25.86 -6.76 -12.99
C VAL A 70 -26.56 -5.44 -12.69
N VAL A 71 -27.07 -4.79 -13.74
CA VAL A 71 -27.83 -3.57 -13.61
C VAL A 71 -29.30 -3.97 -13.70
N LEU A 72 -30.06 -3.69 -12.65
CA LEU A 72 -31.45 -4.09 -12.58
C LEU A 72 -32.29 -3.33 -13.59
N ALA A 73 -33.37 -3.97 -14.05
CA ALA A 73 -34.28 -3.33 -14.98
C ALA A 73 -34.90 -2.09 -14.34
N VAL A 74 -35.09 -1.06 -15.16
CA VAL A 74 -35.70 0.19 -14.73
C VAL A 74 -36.96 0.41 -15.59
N ALA A 75 -38.09 0.64 -14.92
CA ALA A 75 -39.33 0.88 -15.64
C ALA A 75 -39.29 2.20 -16.36
N ALA A 76 -40.04 2.30 -17.46
CA ALA A 76 -40.16 3.56 -18.19
C ALA A 76 -40.76 4.64 -17.30
N THR A 77 -40.29 5.88 -17.49
CA THR A 77 -40.82 7.05 -16.80
C THR A 77 -41.10 8.09 -17.84
N ASP A 78 -41.70 9.23 -17.41
CA ASP A 78 -42.11 10.26 -18.35
C ASP A 78 -41.00 10.81 -19.22
N GLY A 79 -39.83 10.81 -18.80
CA GLY A 79 -38.71 11.34 -19.55
C GLY A 79 -37.74 10.32 -20.07
N SER A 80 -38.00 9.02 -19.81
CA SER A 80 -37.04 8.01 -20.15
C SER A 80 -37.69 6.71 -20.52
N PRO A 81 -37.15 5.97 -21.49
CA PRO A 81 -37.66 4.64 -21.83
C PRO A 81 -37.26 3.63 -20.76
N ALA A 82 -37.94 2.50 -20.78
CA ALA A 82 -37.58 1.38 -19.90
C ALA A 82 -36.20 0.86 -20.28
N VAL A 83 -35.48 0.43 -19.27
CA VAL A 83 -34.15 -0.18 -19.45
C VAL A 83 -34.23 -1.60 -18.93
N PRO A 84 -33.98 -2.62 -19.77
CA PRO A 84 -34.00 -4.00 -19.31
C PRO A 84 -32.79 -4.31 -18.43
N GLN A 85 -32.91 -5.36 -17.65
CA GLN A 85 -31.78 -5.86 -16.86
C GLN A 85 -30.64 -6.24 -17.82
N HIS A 86 -29.45 -5.86 -17.48
CA HIS A 86 -28.27 -6.14 -18.30
C HIS A 86 -27.03 -6.17 -17.42
N THR A 87 -25.89 -6.53 -18.00
CA THR A 87 -24.62 -6.46 -17.33
C THR A 87 -23.85 -5.26 -17.85
N ALA A 88 -23.02 -4.68 -16.99
CA ALA A 88 -22.19 -3.54 -17.35
C ALA A 88 -20.86 -3.66 -16.65
N PRO A 89 -19.79 -3.04 -17.18
CA PRO A 89 -18.52 -3.01 -16.47
C PRO A 89 -18.70 -2.31 -15.13
N GLU A 90 -18.02 -2.83 -14.13
CA GLU A 90 -18.03 -2.18 -12.82
C GLU A 90 -17.22 -0.91 -12.87
N THR A 91 -17.78 0.16 -12.28
CA THR A 91 -17.12 1.44 -12.18
C THR A 91 -17.16 1.89 -10.73
N ILE A 92 -16.44 2.97 -10.43
CA ILE A 92 -16.44 3.49 -9.06
C ILE A 92 -17.85 3.88 -8.61
N HIS A 93 -18.73 4.17 -9.54
CA HIS A 93 -20.09 4.61 -9.21
C HIS A 93 -21.01 3.45 -8.85
N ASN A 94 -20.70 2.24 -9.30
CA ASN A 94 -21.57 1.09 -9.02
C ASN A 94 -20.87 0.04 -8.18
N MET A 95 -19.72 0.34 -7.62
CA MET A 95 -19.04 -0.55 -6.68
C MET A 95 -19.72 -0.50 -5.32
N SER A 96 -19.66 -1.64 -4.59
CA SER A 96 -20.01 -1.61 -3.17
C SER A 96 -19.05 -0.70 -2.42
N ALA A 97 -19.43 -0.28 -1.22
CA ALA A 97 -18.57 0.58 -0.42
C ALA A 97 -17.21 -0.07 -0.16
N ASP A 98 -17.20 -1.36 0.15
CA ASP A 98 -15.95 -2.06 0.43
C ASP A 98 -15.08 -2.19 -0.82
N ASN A 99 -15.69 -2.50 -1.95
CA ASN A 99 -14.93 -2.65 -3.20
C ASN A 99 -14.39 -1.30 -3.66
N LYS A 100 -15.19 -0.26 -3.49
CA LYS A 100 -14.75 1.10 -3.84
C LYS A 100 -13.55 1.52 -2.98
N ALA A 101 -13.61 1.25 -1.68
CA ALA A 101 -12.51 1.56 -0.80
C ALA A 101 -11.24 0.81 -1.21
N HIS A 102 -11.39 -0.49 -1.50
CA HIS A 102 -10.28 -1.31 -1.95
C HIS A 102 -9.68 -0.78 -3.25
N PHE A 103 -10.55 -0.45 -4.21
CA PHE A 103 -10.10 0.07 -5.50
C PHE A 103 -9.35 1.39 -5.33
N GLN A 104 -9.85 2.28 -4.51
CA GLN A 104 -9.26 3.60 -4.32
C GLN A 104 -7.98 3.57 -3.49
N ALA A 105 -7.78 2.54 -2.68
CA ALA A 105 -6.64 2.47 -1.78
C ALA A 105 -5.33 2.11 -2.47
N GLU A 106 -5.38 1.59 -3.69
CA GLU A 106 -4.19 1.05 -4.34
C GLU A 106 -3.09 2.12 -4.50
N LYS A 107 -3.45 3.30 -4.95
CA LYS A 107 -2.45 4.36 -5.15
C LYS A 107 -1.81 4.80 -3.84
N GLU A 108 -2.62 4.90 -2.81
CA GLU A 108 -2.09 5.26 -1.51
C GLU A 108 -1.17 4.18 -0.97
N ALA A 109 -1.54 2.91 -1.15
CA ALA A 109 -0.70 1.79 -0.72
C ALA A 109 0.66 1.83 -1.40
N ILE A 110 0.67 2.09 -2.72
CA ILE A 110 1.91 2.23 -3.46
C ILE A 110 2.75 3.36 -2.88
N PHE A 111 2.14 4.51 -2.66
CA PHE A 111 2.84 5.67 -2.13
C PHE A 111 3.46 5.39 -0.75
N LEU A 112 2.69 4.72 0.12
CA LEU A 112 3.18 4.41 1.45
C LEU A 112 4.37 3.46 1.40
N LEU A 113 4.31 2.47 0.53
CA LEU A 113 5.43 1.53 0.41
C LEU A 113 6.67 2.22 -0.11
N LEU A 114 6.54 3.05 -1.15
CA LEU A 114 7.69 3.77 -1.69
C LEU A 114 8.27 4.73 -0.67
N THR A 115 7.43 5.32 0.17
CA THR A 115 7.89 6.22 1.22
C THR A 115 8.62 5.47 2.33
N GLY A 116 8.27 4.20 2.54
CA GLY A 116 8.83 3.42 3.65
C GLY A 116 10.08 2.62 3.31
N ILE A 117 10.65 2.79 2.12
CA ILE A 117 11.87 2.06 1.74
C ILE A 117 12.99 3.03 1.44
N GLY A 118 14.21 2.53 1.53
CA GLY A 118 15.38 3.35 1.25
C GLY A 118 15.73 3.38 -0.21
N ASP A 119 16.66 4.25 -0.55
CA ASP A 119 17.09 4.44 -1.94
C ASP A 119 17.74 3.20 -2.52
N ASP A 120 18.32 2.37 -1.68
CA ASP A 120 19.04 1.19 -2.14
C ASP A 120 18.14 0.16 -2.81
N ILE A 121 16.87 0.13 -2.45
CA ILE A 121 15.94 -0.81 -3.08
C ILE A 121 14.83 -0.09 -3.84
N TYR A 122 14.79 1.22 -3.78
CA TYR A 122 13.73 2.01 -4.40
C TYR A 122 13.61 1.73 -5.90
N SER A 123 14.73 1.74 -6.60
CA SER A 123 14.70 1.58 -8.06
C SER A 123 14.18 0.21 -8.47
N THR A 124 14.47 -0.83 -7.66
CA THR A 124 13.96 -2.16 -7.95
C THR A 124 12.46 -2.25 -7.71
N VAL A 125 12.01 -1.67 -6.60
CA VAL A 125 10.61 -1.75 -6.20
C VAL A 125 9.75 -0.80 -7.05
N ASP A 126 10.31 0.33 -7.45
CA ASP A 126 9.60 1.32 -8.26
C ASP A 126 9.15 0.75 -9.60
N ALA A 127 9.82 -0.30 -10.08
CA ALA A 127 9.42 -0.94 -11.33
C ALA A 127 8.15 -1.77 -11.20
N CYS A 128 7.72 -2.06 -9.97
CA CYS A 128 6.51 -2.83 -9.74
C CYS A 128 5.27 -1.99 -10.05
N GLN A 129 4.21 -2.67 -10.46
CA GLN A 129 2.99 -1.98 -10.86
C GLN A 129 1.94 -1.92 -9.76
N THR A 130 2.00 -2.81 -8.78
CA THR A 130 1.01 -2.83 -7.71
C THR A 130 1.69 -2.85 -6.37
N ALA A 131 0.94 -2.45 -5.34
CA ALA A 131 1.45 -2.47 -3.97
C ALA A 131 1.81 -3.89 -3.54
N ASN A 132 1.01 -4.87 -3.94
CA ASN A 132 1.30 -6.26 -3.58
C ASN A 132 2.61 -6.74 -4.21
N GLU A 133 2.85 -6.39 -5.49
CA GLU A 133 4.11 -6.73 -6.14
C GLU A 133 5.29 -6.10 -5.42
N MET A 134 5.13 -4.85 -4.99
CA MET A 134 6.17 -4.17 -4.24
C MET A 134 6.45 -4.87 -2.92
N TRP A 135 5.40 -5.25 -2.21
CA TRP A 135 5.52 -5.94 -0.94
C TRP A 135 6.28 -7.25 -1.08
N ILE A 136 5.92 -8.02 -2.08
CA ILE A 136 6.58 -9.30 -2.36
C ILE A 136 8.05 -9.08 -2.76
N ALA A 137 8.30 -8.06 -3.58
CA ALA A 137 9.66 -7.77 -4.02
C ALA A 137 10.55 -7.37 -2.83
N ILE A 138 10.02 -6.56 -1.92
CA ILE A 138 10.75 -6.17 -0.73
C ILE A 138 11.10 -7.41 0.10
N GLU A 139 10.13 -8.28 0.29
CA GLU A 139 10.36 -9.50 1.06
C GLU A 139 11.46 -10.37 0.44
N ARG A 140 11.40 -10.53 -0.87
CA ARG A 140 12.40 -11.35 -1.57
C ARG A 140 13.79 -10.77 -1.48
N LEU A 141 13.90 -9.45 -1.60
CA LEU A 141 15.19 -8.79 -1.48
C LEU A 141 15.77 -8.97 -0.09
N GLN A 142 14.92 -8.90 0.94
CA GLN A 142 15.39 -9.05 2.31
C GLN A 142 15.77 -10.48 2.64
N GLN A 143 15.21 -11.42 1.93
CA GLN A 143 15.59 -12.82 2.10
C GLN A 143 16.82 -13.21 1.29
N GLY A 144 17.29 -12.31 0.41
CA GLY A 144 18.44 -12.59 -0.43
C GLY A 144 18.21 -13.65 -1.48
N ILE A 145 16.96 -13.95 -1.77
CA ILE A 145 16.62 -15.01 -2.70
C ILE A 145 16.89 -14.60 -4.14
N ILE A 146 16.62 -13.35 -4.45
CA ILE A 146 16.77 -12.86 -5.81
C ILE A 146 17.49 -11.55 -5.79
N GLU A 147 18.66 -11.51 -6.44
CA GLU A 147 19.47 -10.32 -6.48
C GLU A 147 19.04 -9.37 -7.58
N HIS A 148 18.51 -9.91 -8.68
CA HIS A 148 18.08 -9.11 -9.80
C HIS A 148 16.62 -9.27 -10.03
N SER A 149 15.88 -9.32 -8.95
CA SER A 149 14.47 -9.53 -9.02
C SER A 149 13.78 -8.43 -9.80
N ARG A 150 12.80 -8.80 -10.58
CA ARG A 150 11.87 -7.86 -11.14
C ARG A 150 10.49 -8.21 -10.74
N CYS A 151 9.65 -7.25 -10.86
CA CYS A 151 8.26 -7.45 -10.48
C CYS A 151 7.48 -8.14 -11.54
#